data_3d4a1312cd4c86dd39ffb72c1e5ae484
#
_entry.id   3d4a1312cd4c86dd39ffb72c1e5ae484
#
_cell.length_a   1.000
_cell.length_b   1.000
_cell.length_c   1.000
_cell.angle_alpha   90.00
_cell.angle_beta   90.00
_cell.angle_gamma   90.00
#
_symmetry.space_group_name_H-M   'P 1'
#
loop_
_entity.id
_entity.type
_entity.pdbx_description
1 polymer ?
#
loop_
_entity_poly.entity_id
_entity_poly.type
_entity_poly.pdbx_seq_one_letter_code
_entity_poly.pdbx_strand_id
1 'polypeptide(L)'
;MGSKKIIFDEYLDFYNKYKELYGEKTIILMELGMFYEMYSLNDGNTGPPLFDISSLLNILCTKKNKSIDDISKKNPYMAGVPIQSIDKYIEILIANCNPL
;
A
#
# COMPACT_ATOMS: atom_id res chain seq x y z
N MET A 1 6.67 -16.15 24.23
CA MET A 1 6.08 -16.00 22.91
C MET A 1 5.71 -14.57 22.64
N GLY A 2 6.28 -14.01 21.63
CA GLY A 2 5.95 -12.65 21.25
C GLY A 2 4.59 -12.57 20.57
N SER A 3 3.96 -11.43 20.65
CA SER A 3 2.72 -11.20 19.94
C SER A 3 3.02 -11.13 18.44
N LYS A 4 2.07 -11.54 17.65
CA LYS A 4 2.18 -11.37 16.20
C LYS A 4 2.13 -9.90 15.86
N LYS A 5 3.00 -9.50 14.96
CA LYS A 5 2.97 -8.16 14.44
C LYS A 5 1.75 -8.00 13.54
N ILE A 6 1.06 -6.87 13.66
CA ILE A 6 -0.06 -6.56 12.78
C ILE A 6 0.51 -6.36 11.39
N ILE A 7 -0.18 -6.88 10.38
CA ILE A 7 0.33 -6.83 9.01
C ILE A 7 0.62 -5.41 8.53
N PHE A 8 -0.19 -4.46 8.94
CA PHE A 8 0.04 -3.07 8.57
C PHE A 8 1.33 -2.53 9.19
N ASP A 9 1.66 -2.96 10.40
CA ASP A 9 2.92 -2.55 11.04
C ASP A 9 4.12 -3.09 10.26
N GLU A 10 4.04 -4.33 9.78
CA GLU A 10 5.10 -4.87 8.93
C GLU A 10 5.21 -4.08 7.63
N TYR A 11 4.08 -3.76 7.02
CA TYR A 11 4.05 -2.98 5.81
C TYR A 11 4.69 -1.60 6.04
N LEU A 12 4.34 -0.95 7.14
CA LEU A 12 4.89 0.36 7.48
C LEU A 12 6.39 0.32 7.73
N ASP A 13 6.88 -0.74 8.35
CA ASP A 13 8.31 -0.88 8.58
C ASP A 13 9.06 -0.90 7.26
N PHE A 14 8.59 -1.66 6.29
CA PHE A 14 9.19 -1.69 4.95
C PHE A 14 9.02 -0.34 4.26
N TYR A 15 7.83 0.21 4.29
CA TYR A 15 7.54 1.46 3.61
C TYR A 15 8.43 2.59 4.13
N ASN A 16 8.51 2.75 5.45
CA ASN A 16 9.29 3.82 6.04
C ASN A 16 10.78 3.64 5.78
N LYS A 17 11.26 2.40 5.85
CA LYS A 17 12.66 2.09 5.58
C LYS A 17 13.05 2.46 4.16
N TYR A 18 12.28 2.01 3.19
CA TYR A 18 12.63 2.24 1.79
C TYR A 18 12.32 3.66 1.33
N LYS A 19 11.31 4.29 1.93
CA LYS A 19 11.05 5.70 1.67
C LYS A 19 12.24 6.56 2.11
N GLU A 20 12.83 6.25 3.26
CA GLU A 20 14.00 6.96 3.73
C GLU A 20 15.19 6.76 2.80
N LEU A 21 15.34 5.55 2.25
CA LEU A 21 16.44 5.24 1.36
C LEU A 21 16.25 5.81 -0.06
N TYR A 22 15.03 5.80 -0.56
CA TYR A 22 14.77 6.09 -1.98
C TYR A 22 13.86 7.28 -2.24
N GLY A 23 13.28 7.88 -1.21
CA GLY A 23 12.54 9.13 -1.34
C GLY A 23 11.04 8.99 -1.31
N GLU A 24 10.37 10.13 -1.47
CA GLU A 24 8.94 10.26 -1.27
C GLU A 24 8.07 9.46 -2.25
N LYS A 25 8.61 9.09 -3.40
CA LYS A 25 7.85 8.37 -4.40
C LYS A 25 7.95 6.85 -4.26
N THR A 26 8.50 6.38 -3.15
CA THR A 26 8.60 4.95 -2.88
C THR A 26 7.22 4.34 -2.71
N ILE A 27 7.00 3.22 -3.37
CA ILE A 27 5.78 2.43 -3.26
C ILE A 27 6.20 1.01 -2.92
N ILE A 28 5.61 0.45 -1.86
CA ILE A 28 5.86 -0.92 -1.44
C ILE A 28 4.66 -1.77 -1.82
N LEU A 29 4.93 -2.86 -2.50
CA LEU A 29 3.92 -3.86 -2.84
C LEU A 29 4.25 -5.12 -2.06
N MET A 30 3.38 -5.49 -1.14
CA MET A 30 3.59 -6.66 -0.28
C MET A 30 2.83 -7.85 -0.86
N GLU A 31 3.55 -8.91 -1.15
CA GLU A 31 2.93 -10.11 -1.69
C GLU A 31 2.20 -10.87 -0.59
N LEU A 32 0.90 -11.06 -0.78
CA LEU A 32 0.05 -11.80 0.13
C LEU A 32 -0.92 -12.66 -0.67
N GLY A 33 -0.74 -13.97 -0.56
CA GLY A 33 -1.55 -14.90 -1.34
C GLY A 33 -1.38 -14.67 -2.83
N MET A 34 -2.48 -14.38 -3.51
CA MET A 34 -2.48 -14.19 -4.96
C MET A 34 -2.38 -12.72 -5.36
N PHE A 35 -2.11 -11.83 -4.41
CA PHE A 35 -2.14 -10.38 -4.64
C PHE A 35 -0.87 -9.72 -4.14
N TYR A 36 -0.55 -8.57 -4.74
CA TYR A 36 0.33 -7.57 -4.14
C TYR A 36 -0.56 -6.52 -3.50
N GLU A 37 -0.36 -6.26 -2.21
CA GLU A 37 -1.22 -5.36 -1.44
C GLU A 37 -0.47 -4.15 -0.93
N MET A 38 -1.22 -3.07 -0.79
CA MET A 38 -0.75 -1.83 -0.21
C MET A 38 -1.71 -1.42 0.89
N TYR A 39 -1.19 -0.80 1.94
CA TYR A 39 -1.98 -0.37 3.08
C TYR A 39 -1.65 1.06 3.45
N SER A 40 -2.62 1.79 3.99
CA SER A 40 -2.39 3.15 4.44
C SER A 40 -3.54 3.61 5.32
N LEU A 41 -3.26 4.55 6.22
CA LEU A 41 -4.33 5.29 6.88
C LEU A 41 -4.82 6.45 6.01
N ASN A 42 -4.05 6.75 4.98
CA ASN A 42 -4.34 7.83 4.03
C ASN A 42 -4.53 9.19 4.73
N ASP A 43 -3.73 9.41 5.75
CA ASP A 43 -3.77 10.62 6.59
C ASP A 43 -2.62 11.59 6.30
N GLY A 44 -1.82 11.28 5.28
CA GLY A 44 -0.67 12.10 4.93
C GLY A 44 0.60 11.75 5.70
N ASN A 45 0.52 10.89 6.70
CA ASN A 45 1.66 10.56 7.57
C ASN A 45 1.93 9.07 7.71
N THR A 46 0.88 8.25 7.66
CA THR A 46 0.98 6.83 7.99
C THR A 46 0.72 6.00 6.76
N GLY A 47 1.77 5.71 6.02
CA GLY A 47 1.71 4.95 4.78
C GLY A 47 1.67 5.84 3.54
N PRO A 48 1.58 5.22 2.37
CA PRO A 48 1.60 5.94 1.10
C PRO A 48 0.28 6.67 0.85
N PRO A 49 0.24 7.60 -0.14
CA PRO A 49 -1.00 8.25 -0.55
C PRO A 49 -1.86 7.26 -1.34
N LEU A 50 -2.51 6.36 -0.64
CA LEU A 50 -3.14 5.20 -1.25
C LEU A 50 -4.32 5.55 -2.15
N PHE A 51 -5.11 6.58 -1.80
CA PHE A 51 -6.21 7.00 -2.65
C PHE A 51 -5.71 7.48 -4.01
N ASP A 52 -4.62 8.24 -4.01
CA ASP A 52 -4.02 8.72 -5.26
C ASP A 52 -3.46 7.59 -6.10
N ILE A 53 -2.76 6.65 -5.44
CA ILE A 53 -2.20 5.49 -6.14
C ILE A 53 -3.31 4.63 -6.72
N SER A 54 -4.35 4.37 -5.94
CA SER A 54 -5.47 3.55 -6.39
C SER A 54 -6.20 4.19 -7.56
N SER A 55 -6.38 5.50 -7.51
CA SER A 55 -6.99 6.24 -8.62
C SER A 55 -6.15 6.14 -9.88
N LEU A 56 -4.85 6.32 -9.74
CA LEU A 56 -3.92 6.20 -10.87
C LEU A 56 -3.98 4.82 -11.51
N LEU A 57 -4.02 3.79 -10.68
CA LEU A 57 -4.05 2.42 -11.17
C LEU A 57 -5.45 1.95 -11.55
N ASN A 58 -6.46 2.75 -11.24
CA ASN A 58 -7.86 2.40 -11.49
C ASN A 58 -8.24 1.11 -10.78
N ILE A 59 -7.86 1.01 -9.50
CA ILE A 59 -8.19 -0.14 -8.66
C ILE A 59 -8.98 0.34 -7.45
N LEU A 60 -9.67 -0.61 -6.83
CA LEU A 60 -10.50 -0.32 -5.66
C LEU A 60 -9.62 -0.16 -4.42
N CYS A 61 -9.92 0.86 -3.63
CA CYS A 61 -9.31 1.08 -2.33
C CYS A 61 -10.43 1.07 -1.29
N THR A 62 -10.36 0.14 -0.36
CA THR A 62 -11.40 -0.02 0.66
C THR A 62 -10.78 -0.22 2.02
N LYS A 63 -11.62 -0.20 3.07
CA LYS A 63 -11.19 -0.61 4.39
C LYS A 63 -10.85 -2.10 4.36
N LYS A 64 -9.80 -2.49 5.09
CA LYS A 64 -9.41 -3.89 5.18
C LYS A 64 -10.56 -4.75 5.70
N ASN A 65 -11.25 -4.28 6.73
CA ASN A 65 -12.48 -4.89 7.21
C ASN A 65 -13.62 -3.89 7.04
N LYS A 66 -14.49 -4.17 6.07
CA LYS A 66 -15.56 -3.24 5.70
C LYS A 66 -16.64 -3.14 6.76
N SER A 67 -16.75 -4.10 7.66
CA SER A 67 -17.74 -4.07 8.70
C SER A 67 -17.35 -3.24 9.91
N ILE A 68 -16.11 -2.75 9.96
CA ILE A 68 -15.64 -1.85 11.00
C ILE A 68 -15.59 -0.43 10.42
N ASP A 69 -16.31 0.50 11.05
CA ASP A 69 -16.41 1.85 10.52
C ASP A 69 -15.10 2.64 10.63
N ASP A 70 -14.42 2.49 11.75
CA ASP A 70 -13.24 3.29 12.03
C ASP A 70 -12.02 2.82 11.27
N ILE A 71 -11.23 3.77 10.80
CA ILE A 71 -9.91 3.51 10.21
C ILE A 71 -8.87 3.60 11.32
N SER A 72 -8.01 2.60 11.39
CA SER A 72 -6.94 2.53 12.40
C SER A 72 -5.84 1.60 11.90
N LYS A 73 -4.78 1.47 12.68
CA LYS A 73 -3.71 0.53 12.31
C LYS A 73 -4.20 -0.91 12.24
N LYS A 74 -5.25 -1.24 12.97
CA LYS A 74 -5.85 -2.58 12.91
C LYS A 74 -6.84 -2.70 11.75
N ASN A 75 -7.27 -1.59 11.21
CA ASN A 75 -8.23 -1.56 10.10
C ASN A 75 -7.86 -0.46 9.11
N PRO A 76 -6.73 -0.57 8.42
CA PRO A 76 -6.31 0.45 7.46
C PRO A 76 -7.10 0.35 6.16
N TYR A 77 -6.92 1.35 5.31
CA TYR A 77 -7.31 1.22 3.92
C TYR A 77 -6.38 0.24 3.23
N MET A 78 -6.90 -0.44 2.23
CA MET A 78 -6.17 -1.47 1.49
C MET A 78 -6.51 -1.39 0.02
N ALA A 79 -5.53 -1.61 -0.81
CA ALA A 79 -5.71 -1.80 -2.25
C ALA A 79 -4.76 -2.90 -2.70
N GLY A 80 -5.15 -3.65 -3.71
CA GLY A 80 -4.31 -4.75 -4.18
C GLY A 80 -4.48 -5.01 -5.66
N VAL A 81 -3.45 -5.62 -6.24
CA VAL A 81 -3.46 -6.03 -7.64
C VAL A 81 -3.09 -7.50 -7.72
N PRO A 82 -3.69 -8.25 -8.66
CA PRO A 82 -3.33 -9.65 -8.83
C PRO A 82 -1.86 -9.80 -9.24
N ILE A 83 -1.20 -10.80 -8.69
CA ILE A 83 0.20 -11.07 -9.04
C ILE A 83 0.36 -11.24 -10.55
N GLN A 84 -0.59 -11.89 -11.20
CA GLN A 84 -0.55 -12.16 -12.63
C GLN A 84 -0.53 -10.89 -13.48
N SER A 85 -1.05 -9.78 -12.95
CA SER A 85 -1.18 -8.53 -13.70
C SER A 85 -0.17 -7.47 -13.26
N ILE A 86 0.83 -7.86 -12.44
CA ILE A 86 1.71 -6.88 -11.81
C ILE A 86 2.48 -6.03 -12.83
N ASP A 87 2.90 -6.61 -13.93
CA ASP A 87 3.71 -5.88 -14.92
C ASP A 87 2.96 -4.67 -15.47
N LYS A 88 1.68 -4.84 -15.76
CA LYS A 88 0.82 -3.75 -16.25
C LYS A 88 0.77 -2.60 -15.26
N TYR A 89 0.64 -2.91 -13.98
CA TYR A 89 0.54 -1.88 -12.95
C TYR A 89 1.89 -1.23 -12.67
N ILE A 90 2.97 -1.99 -12.71
CA ILE A 90 4.32 -1.42 -12.57
C ILE A 90 4.60 -0.42 -13.69
N GLU A 91 4.21 -0.75 -14.92
CA GLU A 91 4.39 0.17 -16.05
C GLU A 91 3.67 1.51 -15.81
N ILE A 92 2.44 1.45 -15.31
CA ILE A 92 1.67 2.66 -15.01
C ILE A 92 2.38 3.48 -13.92
N LEU A 93 2.86 2.82 -12.88
CA LEU A 93 3.54 3.49 -11.78
C LEU A 93 4.84 4.16 -12.25
N ILE A 94 5.62 3.46 -13.04
CA ILE A 94 6.89 4.01 -13.55
C ILE A 94 6.63 5.21 -14.44
N ALA A 95 5.65 5.11 -15.33
CA ALA A 95 5.34 6.19 -16.25
C ALA A 95 4.90 7.46 -15.54
N ASN A 96 4.23 7.33 -14.39
CA ASN A 96 3.65 8.46 -13.69
C ASN A 96 4.47 8.93 -12.50
N CYS A 97 5.42 8.13 -12.05
CA CYS A 97 6.28 8.48 -10.90
C CYS A 97 7.69 8.86 -11.30
N ASN A 98 7.97 8.85 -12.58
CA ASN A 98 9.29 9.23 -13.09
C ASN A 98 9.46 10.74 -12.93
N PRO A 99 10.49 11.18 -12.22
CA PRO A 99 10.65 12.61 -11.92
C PRO A 99 11.17 13.44 -13.07
N LEU A 100 11.50 12.87 -14.17
CA LEU A 100 12.12 13.64 -15.25
C LEU A 100 11.41 14.91 -15.66
#